data_dd39a007ed0caa55a5cdcac3babbc352
#
_entry.id   dd39a007ed0caa55a5cdcac3babbc352
#
_cell.length_a   1.000
_cell.length_b   1.000
_cell.length_c   1.000
_cell.angle_alpha   90.00
_cell.angle_beta   90.00
_cell.angle_gamma   90.00
#
_symmetry.space_group_name_H-M   'P 1'
#
loop_
_entity.id
_entity.type
_entity.pdbx_description
1 polymer ?
#
loop_
_entity_poly.entity_id
_entity_poly.type
_entity_poly.pdbx_seq_one_letter_code
_entity_poly.pdbx_strand_id
1 'polypeptide(L)'
;MSLLFTVYEEVGHGGSVVPADTQDMISVDMGCVGADLGCTERMVSICAKDSGGPYNYDIVSELAACAKANGLDYAIDVYPHYGSDVEATLTAGFDIRHGLIGPGVYASHNYERSHMDGVRNTFELLRAYVAQ
;
A
#
# COMPACT_ATOMS: atom_id res chain seq x y z
N MET A 1 5.52 -6.13 -15.85
CA MET A 1 5.62 -5.47 -14.52
C MET A 1 6.82 -4.53 -14.51
N SER A 2 6.67 -3.34 -13.98
CA SER A 2 7.74 -2.35 -13.77
C SER A 2 7.86 -2.04 -12.29
N LEU A 3 9.08 -1.78 -11.82
CA LEU A 3 9.33 -1.27 -10.47
C LEU A 3 9.74 0.19 -10.57
N LEU A 4 9.02 1.06 -9.90
CA LEU A 4 9.30 2.49 -9.85
C LEU A 4 9.75 2.86 -8.43
N PHE A 5 10.97 3.37 -8.31
CA PHE A 5 11.51 3.94 -7.08
C PHE A 5 11.37 5.46 -7.16
N THR A 6 10.45 5.99 -6.42
CA THR A 6 10.11 7.42 -6.42
C THR A 6 11.08 8.22 -5.56
N VAL A 7 11.24 9.51 -5.86
CA VAL A 7 12.17 10.41 -5.14
C VAL A 7 11.41 11.48 -4.35
N TYR A 8 10.21 11.86 -4.81
CA TYR A 8 9.45 12.98 -4.24
C TYR A 8 8.15 12.52 -3.55
N GLU A 9 8.13 11.30 -3.00
CA GLU A 9 6.94 10.77 -2.32
C GLU A 9 6.53 11.66 -1.14
N GLU A 10 7.47 11.99 -0.24
CA GLU A 10 7.24 12.77 0.99
C GLU A 10 6.77 14.21 0.75
N VAL A 11 6.81 14.69 -0.48
CA VAL A 11 6.31 16.01 -0.88
C VAL A 11 5.19 15.93 -1.90
N GLY A 12 4.59 14.76 -2.07
CA GLY A 12 3.37 14.53 -2.85
C GLY A 12 3.56 14.54 -4.37
N HIS A 13 4.72 14.17 -4.89
CA HIS A 13 5.03 14.15 -6.32
C HIS A 13 5.61 12.84 -6.84
N GLY A 14 5.79 11.83 -5.99
CA GLY A 14 6.51 10.60 -6.34
C GLY A 14 5.90 9.80 -7.48
N GLY A 15 4.57 9.78 -7.57
CA GLY A 15 3.83 9.07 -8.60
C GLY A 15 3.36 9.95 -9.77
N SER A 16 3.83 11.19 -9.91
CA SER A 16 3.32 12.14 -10.92
C SER A 16 3.61 11.73 -12.35
N VAL A 17 4.57 10.84 -12.59
CA VAL A 17 4.88 10.27 -13.90
C VAL A 17 5.05 8.76 -13.76
N VAL A 18 4.25 8.02 -14.51
CA VAL A 18 4.33 6.55 -14.62
C VAL A 18 4.38 6.17 -16.10
N PRO A 19 4.83 4.94 -16.47
CA PRO A 19 4.78 4.48 -17.85
C PRO A 19 3.37 4.65 -18.44
N ALA A 20 3.28 5.09 -19.69
CA ALA A 20 2.01 5.46 -20.33
C ALA A 20 1.03 4.27 -20.52
N ASP A 21 1.53 3.05 -20.48
CA ASP A 21 0.76 1.80 -20.57
C ASP A 21 0.39 1.20 -19.21
N THR A 22 0.62 1.93 -18.11
CA THR A 22 0.25 1.48 -16.77
C THR A 22 -1.26 1.36 -16.64
N GLN A 23 -1.74 0.19 -16.24
CA GLN A 23 -3.15 -0.10 -15.96
C GLN A 23 -3.40 -0.22 -14.45
N ASP A 24 -2.47 -0.85 -13.75
CA ASP A 24 -2.54 -1.09 -12.31
C ASP A 24 -1.29 -0.54 -11.62
N MET A 25 -1.48 0.04 -10.46
CA MET A 25 -0.39 0.52 -9.61
C MET A 25 -0.58 0.06 -8.17
N ILE A 26 0.41 -0.63 -7.64
CA ILE A 26 0.46 -0.96 -6.21
C ILE A 26 1.57 -0.13 -5.58
N SER A 27 1.19 0.80 -4.72
CA SER A 27 2.15 1.47 -3.85
C SER A 27 2.59 0.52 -2.74
N VAL A 28 3.88 0.43 -2.51
CA VAL A 28 4.45 -0.30 -1.37
C VAL A 28 5.07 0.73 -0.44
N ASP A 29 4.35 1.03 0.60
CA ASP A 29 4.69 2.06 1.57
C ASP A 29 4.61 1.46 2.98
N MET A 30 4.13 2.16 3.96
CA MET A 30 3.89 1.64 5.30
C MET A 30 2.40 1.55 5.62
N GLY A 31 2.02 0.68 6.54
CA GLY A 31 0.71 0.64 7.15
C GLY A 31 0.73 1.30 8.52
N CYS A 32 -0.29 2.09 8.85
CA CYS A 32 -0.38 2.71 10.15
C CYS A 32 -0.72 1.69 11.23
N VAL A 33 -0.08 1.81 12.39
CA VAL A 33 -0.43 1.04 13.60
C VAL A 33 -0.93 2.02 14.65
N GLY A 34 -2.13 1.78 15.16
CA GLY A 34 -2.78 2.65 16.15
C GLY A 34 -3.96 1.96 16.85
N ALA A 35 -4.53 2.64 17.86
CA ALA A 35 -5.57 2.07 18.70
C ALA A 35 -6.86 1.72 17.95
N ASP A 36 -7.15 2.46 16.88
CA ASP A 36 -8.39 2.30 16.09
C ASP A 36 -8.15 1.54 14.77
N LEU A 37 -6.98 0.91 14.62
CA LEU A 37 -6.58 0.19 13.41
C LEU A 37 -6.39 -1.29 13.71
N GLY A 38 -6.66 -2.14 12.71
CA GLY A 38 -6.50 -3.58 12.80
C GLY A 38 -5.06 -4.06 12.59
N CYS A 39 -4.24 -3.26 11.90
CA CYS A 39 -2.87 -3.62 11.60
C CYS A 39 -1.96 -3.55 12.83
N THR A 40 -1.09 -4.55 12.96
CA THR A 40 0.02 -4.56 13.91
C THR A 40 1.34 -4.51 13.15
N GLU A 41 2.45 -4.28 13.86
CA GLU A 41 3.79 -4.25 13.26
C GLU A 41 4.22 -5.59 12.63
N ARG A 42 3.47 -6.67 12.90
CA ARG A 42 3.75 -8.02 12.36
C ARG A 42 2.95 -8.36 11.11
N MET A 43 2.01 -7.53 10.76
CA MET A 43 1.08 -7.74 9.64
C MET A 43 1.50 -6.93 8.41
N VAL A 44 1.04 -7.37 7.24
CA VAL A 44 0.91 -6.50 6.09
C VAL A 44 -0.40 -5.74 6.17
N SER A 45 -0.36 -4.44 6.01
CA SER A 45 -1.53 -3.59 5.84
C SER A 45 -1.95 -3.59 4.36
N ILE A 46 -3.26 -3.70 4.13
CA ILE A 46 -3.91 -3.45 2.85
C ILE A 46 -4.82 -2.25 3.07
N CYS A 47 -4.51 -1.12 2.47
CA CYS A 47 -5.30 0.10 2.65
C CYS A 47 -6.56 0.06 1.79
N ALA A 48 -7.74 0.17 2.42
CA ALA A 48 -9.01 0.25 1.70
C ALA A 48 -9.35 1.69 1.30
N LYS A 49 -8.89 2.66 2.10
CA LYS A 49 -9.12 4.10 1.87
C LYS A 49 -8.09 4.91 2.65
N ASP A 50 -7.61 5.97 2.04
CA ASP A 50 -6.82 7.01 2.72
C ASP A 50 -7.47 8.40 2.56
N SER A 51 -6.72 9.48 2.81
CA SER A 51 -7.22 10.85 2.68
C SER A 51 -7.53 11.25 1.23
N GLY A 52 -6.86 10.64 0.25
CA GLY A 52 -7.09 10.87 -1.18
C GLY A 52 -8.34 10.19 -1.73
N GLY A 53 -8.90 9.24 -1.02
CA GLY A 53 -10.11 8.54 -1.42
C GLY A 53 -10.03 7.02 -1.25
N PRO A 54 -11.07 6.29 -1.71
CA PRO A 54 -11.05 4.83 -1.69
C PRO A 54 -10.06 4.30 -2.71
N TYR A 55 -9.34 3.24 -2.35
CA TYR A 55 -8.58 2.44 -3.29
C TYR A 55 -9.49 1.59 -4.17
N ASN A 56 -8.99 1.12 -5.31
CA ASN A 56 -9.78 0.32 -6.24
C ASN A 56 -10.27 -0.96 -5.55
N TYR A 57 -11.59 -1.19 -5.58
CA TYR A 57 -12.23 -2.28 -4.86
C TYR A 57 -11.74 -3.66 -5.31
N ASP A 58 -11.54 -3.85 -6.62
CA ASP A 58 -11.09 -5.14 -7.15
C ASP A 58 -9.66 -5.44 -6.69
N ILE A 59 -8.75 -4.45 -6.79
CA ILE A 59 -7.35 -4.57 -6.32
C ILE A 59 -7.30 -4.89 -4.81
N VAL A 60 -8.06 -4.18 -3.98
CA VAL A 60 -8.11 -4.44 -2.53
C VAL A 60 -8.63 -5.85 -2.25
N SER A 61 -9.68 -6.27 -2.97
CA SER A 61 -10.28 -7.60 -2.82
C SER A 61 -9.33 -8.71 -3.27
N GLU A 62 -8.63 -8.52 -4.37
CA GLU A 62 -7.63 -9.46 -4.90
C GLU A 62 -6.44 -9.60 -3.94
N LEU A 63 -5.92 -8.49 -3.41
CA LEU A 63 -4.85 -8.49 -2.41
C LEU A 63 -5.28 -9.23 -1.13
N ALA A 64 -6.48 -8.97 -0.63
CA ALA A 64 -7.01 -9.65 0.56
C ALA A 64 -7.20 -11.16 0.32
N ALA A 65 -7.74 -11.54 -0.84
CA ALA A 65 -7.88 -12.95 -1.22
C ALA A 65 -6.52 -13.63 -1.35
N CYS A 66 -5.54 -12.96 -1.95
CA CYS A 66 -4.17 -13.44 -2.09
C CYS A 66 -3.50 -13.63 -0.72
N ALA A 67 -3.61 -12.66 0.19
CA ALA A 67 -3.08 -12.77 1.55
C ALA A 67 -3.67 -13.97 2.29
N LYS A 68 -4.99 -14.12 2.23
CA LYS A 68 -5.71 -15.24 2.84
C LYS A 68 -5.29 -16.59 2.26
N ALA A 69 -5.18 -16.70 0.93
CA ALA A 69 -4.80 -17.94 0.26
C ALA A 69 -3.37 -18.40 0.60
N ASN A 70 -2.49 -17.45 0.92
CA ASN A 70 -1.11 -17.72 1.28
C ASN A 70 -0.86 -17.78 2.80
N GLY A 71 -1.92 -17.68 3.63
CA GLY A 71 -1.81 -17.76 5.09
C GLY A 71 -1.00 -16.62 5.71
N LEU A 72 -1.03 -15.44 5.09
CA LEU A 72 -0.30 -14.27 5.58
C LEU A 72 -1.08 -13.56 6.68
N ASP A 73 -0.38 -12.97 7.64
CA ASP A 73 -0.98 -12.09 8.63
C ASP A 73 -1.20 -10.70 7.99
N TYR A 74 -2.47 -10.30 7.87
CA TYR A 74 -2.83 -9.03 7.23
C TYR A 74 -3.99 -8.33 7.94
N ALA A 75 -4.11 -7.04 7.72
CA ALA A 75 -5.26 -6.23 8.10
C ALA A 75 -5.71 -5.36 6.92
N ILE A 76 -7.02 -5.04 6.89
CA ILE A 76 -7.60 -4.07 5.96
C ILE A 76 -8.05 -2.88 6.78
N ASP A 77 -7.46 -1.72 6.52
CA ASP A 77 -7.67 -0.52 7.32
C ASP A 77 -8.00 0.72 6.47
N VAL A 78 -8.46 1.76 7.15
CA VAL A 78 -8.75 3.08 6.59
C VAL A 78 -7.89 4.12 7.31
N TYR A 79 -7.18 4.95 6.54
CA TYR A 79 -6.27 5.97 7.07
C TYR A 79 -6.77 7.39 6.76
N PRO A 80 -7.45 8.08 7.67
CA PRO A 80 -8.04 9.39 7.37
C PRO A 80 -7.03 10.53 7.18
N HIS A 81 -5.77 10.32 7.57
CA HIS A 81 -4.71 11.36 7.57
C HIS A 81 -3.41 10.84 6.95
N TYR A 82 -3.52 10.02 5.92
CA TYR A 82 -2.42 9.39 5.22
C TYR A 82 -2.62 9.49 3.71
N GLY A 83 -1.56 9.53 2.94
CA GLY A 83 -1.58 9.49 1.48
C GLY A 83 -0.47 8.59 0.95
N SER A 84 -0.42 8.40 -0.35
CA SER A 84 0.62 7.63 -1.03
C SER A 84 0.87 8.17 -2.44
N ASP A 85 1.91 7.66 -3.09
CA ASP A 85 2.25 7.99 -4.47
C ASP A 85 1.10 7.80 -5.47
N VAL A 86 0.17 6.90 -5.19
CA VAL A 86 -1.01 6.70 -6.04
C VAL A 86 -1.86 7.95 -6.16
N GLU A 87 -2.02 8.71 -5.07
CA GLU A 87 -2.77 9.97 -5.09
C GLU A 87 -2.17 10.98 -6.06
N ALA A 88 -0.84 11.09 -6.07
CA ALA A 88 -0.12 11.94 -7.02
C ALA A 88 -0.33 11.49 -8.47
N THR A 89 -0.35 10.18 -8.73
CA THR A 89 -0.61 9.60 -10.05
C THR A 89 -2.01 9.92 -10.55
N LEU A 90 -3.04 9.73 -9.71
CA LEU A 90 -4.42 10.07 -10.07
C LEU A 90 -4.60 11.57 -10.30
N THR A 91 -3.99 12.40 -9.46
CA THR A 91 -4.01 13.87 -9.62
C THR A 91 -3.32 14.33 -10.89
N ALA A 92 -2.28 13.63 -11.33
CA ALA A 92 -1.61 13.88 -12.60
C ALA A 92 -2.43 13.49 -13.84
N GLY A 93 -3.59 12.84 -13.65
CA GLY A 93 -4.56 12.54 -14.72
C GLY A 93 -4.44 11.12 -15.29
N PHE A 94 -3.74 10.23 -14.63
CA PHE A 94 -3.70 8.81 -15.02
C PHE A 94 -4.95 8.10 -14.52
N ASP A 95 -5.67 7.42 -15.41
CA ASP A 95 -6.84 6.58 -15.10
C ASP A 95 -6.38 5.14 -14.89
N ILE A 96 -5.97 4.82 -13.68
CA ILE A 96 -5.41 3.52 -13.29
C ILE A 96 -6.18 2.88 -12.14
N ARG A 97 -6.21 1.54 -12.09
CA ARG A 97 -6.62 0.83 -10.88
C ARG A 97 -5.45 0.83 -9.89
N HIS A 98 -5.75 0.97 -8.61
CA HIS A 98 -4.69 1.23 -7.64
C HIS A 98 -4.92 0.57 -6.28
N GLY A 99 -3.83 0.25 -5.60
CA GLY A 99 -3.78 -0.31 -4.26
C GLY A 99 -2.59 0.23 -3.47
N LEU A 100 -2.66 0.05 -2.16
CA LEU A 100 -1.58 0.37 -1.24
C LEU A 100 -1.41 -0.76 -0.25
N ILE A 101 -0.19 -1.26 -0.12
CA ILE A 101 0.20 -2.25 0.89
C ILE A 101 1.50 -1.82 1.58
N GLY A 102 1.72 -2.33 2.77
CA GLY A 102 2.99 -2.11 3.46
C GLY A 102 3.06 -2.77 4.82
N PRO A 103 4.24 -2.90 5.43
CA PRO A 103 4.36 -3.41 6.78
C PRO A 103 3.73 -2.43 7.78
N GLY A 104 3.16 -2.95 8.85
CA GLY A 104 2.71 -2.10 9.96
C GLY A 104 3.88 -1.36 10.62
N VAL A 105 3.75 -0.04 10.74
CA VAL A 105 4.78 0.84 11.30
C VAL A 105 4.18 1.72 12.41
N TYR A 106 4.85 1.74 13.54
CA TYR A 106 4.57 2.66 14.64
C TYR A 106 5.28 3.98 14.43
N ALA A 107 4.65 5.07 14.87
CA ALA A 107 5.21 6.42 14.92
C ALA A 107 5.72 6.90 13.55
N SER A 108 4.89 6.71 12.51
CA SER A 108 5.13 7.25 11.17
C SER A 108 5.52 8.72 11.21
N HIS A 109 6.52 9.11 10.42
CA HIS A 109 7.13 10.43 10.36
C HIS A 109 7.85 10.87 11.66
N ASN A 110 8.11 9.92 12.58
CA ASN A 110 8.83 10.16 13.82
C ASN A 110 9.88 9.04 14.02
N TYR A 111 10.06 8.52 15.25
CA TYR A 111 10.94 7.37 15.51
C TYR A 111 10.22 6.07 15.15
N GLU A 112 10.23 5.73 13.89
CA GLU A 112 9.49 4.61 13.32
C GLU A 112 10.00 3.25 13.80
N ARG A 113 9.07 2.33 14.00
CA ARG A 113 9.35 0.95 14.39
C ARG A 113 8.43 0.00 13.65
N SER A 114 8.99 -1.09 13.18
CA SER A 114 8.27 -2.21 12.58
C SER A 114 8.88 -3.53 13.03
N HIS A 115 8.29 -4.63 12.61
CA HIS A 115 8.79 -5.99 12.86
C HIS A 115 9.11 -6.70 11.55
N MET A 116 10.14 -7.57 11.58
CA MET A 116 10.55 -8.32 10.39
C MET A 116 9.41 -9.21 9.82
N ASP A 117 8.48 -9.66 10.66
CA ASP A 117 7.31 -10.43 10.20
C ASP A 117 6.41 -9.58 9.29
N GLY A 118 6.18 -8.29 9.65
CA GLY A 118 5.41 -7.36 8.81
C GLY A 118 6.06 -7.14 7.45
N VAL A 119 7.38 -6.93 7.45
CA VAL A 119 8.16 -6.80 6.20
C VAL A 119 8.07 -8.08 5.37
N ARG A 120 8.18 -9.26 6.00
CA ARG A 120 8.05 -10.55 5.32
C ARG A 120 6.66 -10.75 4.73
N ASN A 121 5.60 -10.50 5.51
CA ASN A 121 4.23 -10.62 5.03
C ASN A 121 3.96 -9.69 3.85
N THR A 122 4.49 -8.46 3.88
CA THR A 122 4.38 -7.51 2.76
C THR A 122 5.09 -8.02 1.51
N PHE A 123 6.32 -8.48 1.65
CA PHE A 123 7.09 -9.05 0.53
C PHE A 123 6.39 -10.29 -0.08
N GLU A 124 5.93 -11.22 0.77
CA GLU A 124 5.25 -12.43 0.29
C GLU A 124 3.91 -12.13 -0.36
N LEU A 125 3.16 -11.14 0.14
CA LEU A 125 1.92 -10.71 -0.51
C LEU A 125 2.22 -10.12 -1.89
N LEU A 126 3.16 -9.19 -2.01
CA LEU A 126 3.53 -8.60 -3.29
C LEU A 126 4.00 -9.68 -4.27
N ARG A 127 4.89 -10.56 -3.83
CA ARG A 127 5.41 -11.67 -4.65
C ARG A 127 4.30 -12.58 -5.15
N ALA A 128 3.38 -12.98 -4.27
CA ALA A 128 2.28 -13.87 -4.64
C ALA A 128 1.25 -13.17 -5.56
N TYR A 129 1.00 -11.89 -5.34
CA TYR A 129 0.08 -11.09 -6.15
C TYR A 129 0.60 -10.90 -7.58
N VAL A 130 1.87 -10.55 -7.76
CA VAL A 130 2.43 -10.33 -9.11
C VAL A 130 2.73 -11.63 -9.88
N ALA A 131 2.65 -12.78 -9.22
CA ALA A 131 2.84 -14.10 -9.85
C ALA A 131 1.54 -14.72 -10.39
N GLN A 132 0.38 -14.07 -10.20
CA GLN A 132 -0.92 -14.49 -10.73
C GLN A 132 -1.03 -14.17 -12.21
#